data_410c7331dca990baccb1225486678ecf
#
_entry.id   410c7331dca990baccb1225486678ecf
#
_cell.length_a   1.000
_cell.length_b   1.000
_cell.length_c   1.000
_cell.angle_alpha   90.00
_cell.angle_beta   90.00
_cell.angle_gamma   90.00
#
_symmetry.space_group_name_H-M   'P 1'
#
loop_
_entity.id
_entity.type
_entity.pdbx_description
1 polymer ?
#
loop_
_entity_poly.entity_id
_entity_poly.type
_entity_poly.pdbx_seq_one_letter_code
_entity_poly.pdbx_strand_id
1 'polypeptide(L)'
;MKKLSIILALVALTFSASAQTLNVQSAIQDLKKNYLKKAKAEIDLATEHEQTKEDAKTWCYRGLIYSRIGSEVTNPKSKFKDLAPDWAEQAYAAALECKRLDTKNEYADENNSVFRFVGNEYYSRSTEAYNSQNFQEALNSAEKAIEMFNNSGDSKFATESMYIAGISCKALKDNEGMKKYFNNLIRKKTDKNVVYRTLFNLYKEEGNTDAAMKTANSYMKNCPNDYNANLLLAEGYLLSNNLEKGKEMLEAALEKTRGDATLYPQILGLAAAILENTQDYTGAEAKYTESLTLNPNQFEANFGMGKMIYNRAVDKNNAANEVPETDESGLYDKLLGESKDLFRQSIQYFQAGISFIDALPADAQPMQRANLFNCLNALKTVYARLEMYDELKAINARMTEIQNAAQ
;
A
#
# COMPACT_ATOMS: atom_id res chain seq x y z
N MET A 1 65.73 -22.31 -30.05
CA MET A 1 65.15 -21.13 -29.39
C MET A 1 63.61 -21.15 -29.39
N LYS A 2 62.90 -21.44 -30.49
CA LYS A 2 61.42 -21.47 -30.52
C LYS A 2 60.73 -22.50 -29.56
N LYS A 3 61.35 -23.68 -29.36
CA LYS A 3 60.82 -24.69 -28.42
C LYS A 3 60.97 -24.31 -26.92
N LEU A 4 62.02 -23.56 -26.59
CA LEU A 4 62.23 -23.09 -25.20
C LEU A 4 61.27 -21.95 -24.84
N SER A 5 60.93 -21.09 -25.84
CA SER A 5 59.95 -20.00 -25.62
C SER A 5 58.51 -20.53 -25.46
N ILE A 6 58.18 -21.65 -26.11
CA ILE A 6 56.83 -22.26 -25.95
C ILE A 6 56.74 -22.95 -24.59
N ILE A 7 57.76 -23.59 -24.10
CA ILE A 7 57.78 -24.22 -22.75
C ILE A 7 57.73 -23.14 -21.65
N LEU A 8 58.42 -22.02 -21.80
CA LEU A 8 58.36 -20.92 -20.86
C LEU A 8 56.96 -20.26 -20.84
N ALA A 9 56.30 -20.12 -22.03
CA ALA A 9 54.95 -19.60 -22.11
C ALA A 9 53.90 -20.55 -21.50
N LEU A 10 54.05 -21.87 -21.69
CA LEU A 10 53.17 -22.87 -21.07
C LEU A 10 53.38 -22.96 -19.55
N VAL A 11 54.63 -22.84 -19.07
CA VAL A 11 54.92 -22.81 -17.62
C VAL A 11 54.42 -21.52 -16.96
N ALA A 12 54.53 -20.37 -17.65
CA ALA A 12 53.95 -19.11 -17.16
C ALA A 12 52.40 -19.14 -17.09
N LEU A 13 51.75 -19.79 -18.06
CA LEU A 13 50.30 -20.00 -18.05
C LEU A 13 49.84 -20.92 -16.90
N THR A 14 50.57 -21.98 -16.60
CA THR A 14 50.25 -22.89 -15.48
C THR A 14 50.52 -22.26 -14.13
N PHE A 15 51.54 -21.42 -13.97
CA PHE A 15 51.78 -20.67 -12.73
C PHE A 15 50.70 -19.58 -12.46
N SER A 16 50.24 -18.90 -13.51
CA SER A 16 49.14 -17.93 -13.35
C SER A 16 47.81 -18.59 -13.03
N ALA A 17 47.52 -19.77 -13.58
CA ALA A 17 46.36 -20.58 -13.24
C ALA A 17 46.33 -21.04 -11.79
N SER A 18 47.46 -21.52 -11.30
CA SER A 18 47.60 -21.95 -9.90
C SER A 18 47.48 -20.77 -8.93
N ALA A 19 47.99 -19.58 -9.28
CA ALA A 19 47.94 -18.40 -8.41
C ALA A 19 46.52 -17.85 -8.25
N GLN A 20 45.65 -17.94 -9.23
CA GLN A 20 44.31 -17.38 -9.16
C GLN A 20 43.31 -18.34 -8.49
N THR A 21 43.47 -19.64 -8.65
CA THR A 21 42.75 -20.63 -7.80
C THR A 21 43.15 -20.48 -6.34
N LEU A 22 44.38 -20.08 -6.09
CA LEU A 22 44.86 -19.71 -4.75
C LEU A 22 44.16 -18.46 -4.21
N ASN A 23 43.88 -17.45 -5.01
CA ASN A 23 43.14 -16.25 -4.58
C ASN A 23 41.72 -16.58 -4.08
N VAL A 24 40.95 -17.43 -4.78
CA VAL A 24 39.62 -17.89 -4.30
C VAL A 24 39.76 -18.65 -2.99
N GLN A 25 40.76 -19.57 -2.86
CA GLN A 25 40.97 -20.33 -1.66
C GLN A 25 41.45 -19.44 -0.49
N SER A 26 42.33 -18.47 -0.76
CA SER A 26 42.79 -17.49 0.22
C SER A 26 41.66 -16.60 0.72
N ALA A 27 40.81 -16.08 -0.20
CA ALA A 27 39.62 -15.29 0.15
C ALA A 27 38.68 -16.07 1.08
N ILE A 28 38.47 -17.37 0.81
CA ILE A 28 37.67 -18.25 1.67
C ILE A 28 38.32 -18.42 3.07
N GLN A 29 39.62 -18.60 3.14
CA GLN A 29 40.34 -18.71 4.42
C GLN A 29 40.26 -17.41 5.21
N ASP A 30 40.41 -16.27 4.53
CA ASP A 30 40.37 -14.95 5.15
C ASP A 30 38.94 -14.58 5.61
N LEU A 31 37.90 -15.00 4.88
CA LEU A 31 36.50 -14.91 5.31
C LEU A 31 36.31 -15.68 6.65
N LYS A 32 36.78 -16.93 6.71
CA LYS A 32 36.71 -17.76 7.95
C LYS A 32 37.42 -17.12 9.14
N LYS A 33 38.51 -16.41 8.91
CA LYS A 33 39.29 -15.69 9.94
C LYS A 33 38.74 -14.28 10.20
N ASN A 34 37.67 -13.86 9.53
CA ASN A 34 37.12 -12.50 9.60
C ASN A 34 38.11 -11.40 9.17
N TYR A 35 39.00 -11.72 8.21
CA TYR A 35 39.94 -10.76 7.61
C TYR A 35 39.30 -10.14 6.36
N LEU A 36 38.13 -9.45 6.55
CA LEU A 36 37.24 -9.02 5.48
C LEU A 36 37.90 -8.14 4.42
N LYS A 37 38.84 -7.26 4.82
CA LYS A 37 39.53 -6.41 3.83
C LYS A 37 40.37 -7.23 2.85
N LYS A 38 41.03 -8.28 3.33
CA LYS A 38 41.83 -9.17 2.47
C LYS A 38 40.93 -10.06 1.64
N ALA A 39 39.93 -10.70 2.27
CA ALA A 39 38.97 -11.55 1.58
C ALA A 39 38.30 -10.81 0.41
N LYS A 40 37.88 -9.54 0.62
CA LYS A 40 37.33 -8.67 -0.43
C LYS A 40 38.31 -8.46 -1.57
N ALA A 41 39.54 -8.05 -1.28
CA ALA A 41 40.54 -7.75 -2.29
C ALA A 41 40.85 -8.98 -3.17
N GLU A 42 41.03 -10.16 -2.55
CA GLU A 42 41.34 -11.40 -3.26
C GLU A 42 40.18 -11.91 -4.11
N ILE A 43 38.94 -11.85 -3.60
CA ILE A 43 37.78 -12.33 -4.36
C ILE A 43 37.45 -11.40 -5.53
N ASP A 44 37.62 -10.08 -5.37
CA ASP A 44 37.40 -9.14 -6.47
C ASP A 44 38.40 -9.37 -7.61
N LEU A 45 39.68 -9.61 -7.31
CA LEU A 45 40.67 -10.01 -8.31
C LEU A 45 40.31 -11.32 -9.02
N ALA A 46 39.75 -12.28 -8.30
CA ALA A 46 39.33 -13.55 -8.87
C ALA A 46 38.15 -13.42 -9.85
N THR A 47 37.28 -12.42 -9.70
CA THR A 47 36.16 -12.17 -10.63
C THR A 47 36.59 -11.56 -11.96
N GLU A 48 37.78 -10.97 -12.03
CA GLU A 48 38.35 -10.36 -13.25
C GLU A 48 39.21 -11.33 -14.06
N HIS A 49 39.63 -12.44 -13.47
CA HIS A 49 40.59 -13.35 -14.07
C HIS A 49 39.92 -14.40 -14.98
N GLU A 50 40.47 -14.61 -16.17
CA GLU A 50 39.95 -15.49 -17.24
C GLU A 50 39.58 -16.92 -16.77
N GLN A 51 40.28 -17.47 -15.78
CA GLN A 51 40.09 -18.85 -15.33
C GLN A 51 39.09 -18.99 -14.19
N THR A 52 38.81 -17.90 -13.46
CA THR A 52 37.96 -17.93 -12.27
C THR A 52 36.69 -17.10 -12.41
N LYS A 53 36.60 -16.21 -13.40
CA LYS A 53 35.41 -15.38 -13.65
C LYS A 53 34.18 -16.18 -14.05
N GLU A 54 34.35 -17.38 -14.65
CA GLU A 54 33.26 -18.29 -15.03
C GLU A 54 33.08 -19.45 -14.03
N ASP A 55 33.69 -19.38 -12.83
CA ASP A 55 33.54 -20.38 -11.79
C ASP A 55 32.46 -19.95 -10.77
N ALA A 56 31.40 -20.74 -10.65
CA ALA A 56 30.31 -20.51 -9.70
C ALA A 56 30.80 -20.28 -8.26
N LYS A 57 31.86 -21.00 -7.85
CA LYS A 57 32.48 -20.86 -6.54
C LYS A 57 32.97 -19.44 -6.26
N THR A 58 33.60 -18.81 -7.24
CA THR A 58 34.11 -17.43 -7.14
C THR A 58 32.98 -16.47 -6.78
N TRP A 59 31.89 -16.52 -7.52
CA TRP A 59 30.75 -15.64 -7.33
C TRP A 59 29.95 -15.94 -6.04
N CYS A 60 29.80 -17.23 -5.71
CA CYS A 60 29.16 -17.63 -4.46
C CYS A 60 29.92 -17.04 -3.26
N TYR A 61 31.24 -17.23 -3.19
CA TYR A 61 32.04 -16.70 -2.10
C TYR A 61 32.18 -15.18 -2.13
N ARG A 62 32.12 -14.55 -3.30
CA ARG A 62 31.98 -13.09 -3.38
C ARG A 62 30.69 -12.62 -2.69
N GLY A 63 29.56 -13.25 -3.00
CA GLY A 63 28.28 -12.97 -2.35
C GLY A 63 28.35 -13.11 -0.81
N LEU A 64 28.94 -14.20 -0.34
CA LEU A 64 29.13 -14.44 1.10
C LEU A 64 30.04 -13.38 1.77
N ILE A 65 31.14 -13.01 1.13
CA ILE A 65 32.09 -12.00 1.63
C ILE A 65 31.41 -10.65 1.74
N TYR A 66 30.72 -10.20 0.70
CA TYR A 66 30.00 -8.92 0.70
C TYR A 66 28.81 -8.93 1.68
N SER A 67 28.10 -10.04 1.83
CA SER A 67 27.06 -10.18 2.86
C SER A 67 27.63 -10.10 4.26
N ARG A 68 28.83 -10.71 4.50
CA ARG A 68 29.52 -10.61 5.79
C ARG A 68 29.98 -9.17 6.08
N ILE A 69 30.45 -8.45 5.07
CA ILE A 69 30.78 -7.01 5.18
C ILE A 69 29.50 -6.23 5.52
N GLY A 70 28.39 -6.50 4.86
CA GLY A 70 27.09 -5.88 5.13
C GLY A 70 26.67 -6.01 6.59
N SER A 71 26.85 -7.18 7.20
CA SER A 71 26.56 -7.37 8.63
C SER A 71 27.44 -6.53 9.56
N GLU A 72 28.58 -6.05 9.09
CA GLU A 72 29.48 -5.16 9.83
C GLU A 72 29.17 -3.68 9.57
N VAL A 73 28.67 -3.33 8.38
CA VAL A 73 28.29 -1.94 8.02
C VAL A 73 27.18 -1.42 8.94
N THR A 74 26.23 -2.28 9.30
CA THR A 74 25.14 -1.93 10.22
C THR A 74 25.59 -1.76 11.68
N ASN A 75 26.83 -2.14 12.02
CA ASN A 75 27.37 -2.00 13.35
C ASN A 75 28.27 -0.72 13.45
N PRO A 76 27.82 0.36 14.12
CA PRO A 76 28.57 1.61 14.20
C PRO A 76 29.97 1.48 14.85
N LYS A 77 30.16 0.41 15.63
CA LYS A 77 31.45 0.12 16.31
C LYS A 77 32.38 -0.75 15.48
N SER A 78 31.95 -1.25 14.34
CA SER A 78 32.77 -2.10 13.49
C SER A 78 33.87 -1.29 12.80
N LYS A 79 35.05 -1.84 12.78
CA LYS A 79 36.19 -1.31 11.98
C LYS A 79 36.00 -1.49 10.48
N PHE A 80 34.97 -2.21 10.05
CA PHE A 80 34.66 -2.51 8.67
C PHE A 80 33.44 -1.73 8.15
N LYS A 81 32.87 -0.82 8.96
CA LYS A 81 31.64 -0.06 8.60
C LYS A 81 31.73 0.68 7.24
N ASP A 82 32.94 1.10 6.85
CA ASP A 82 33.18 1.85 5.62
C ASP A 82 33.86 1.00 4.52
N LEU A 83 33.97 -0.32 4.71
CA LEU A 83 34.75 -1.19 3.81
C LEU A 83 34.12 -1.36 2.42
N ALA A 84 32.80 -1.46 2.34
CA ALA A 84 32.04 -1.52 1.10
C ALA A 84 30.63 -0.94 1.35
N PRO A 85 30.44 0.37 1.15
CA PRO A 85 29.13 1.01 1.33
C PRO A 85 28.10 0.48 0.34
N ASP A 86 28.54 -0.05 -0.81
CA ASP A 86 27.75 -0.67 -1.88
C ASP A 86 27.63 -2.21 -1.72
N TRP A 87 27.85 -2.74 -0.54
CA TRP A 87 27.91 -4.18 -0.29
C TRP A 87 26.66 -4.94 -0.78
N ALA A 88 25.47 -4.35 -0.64
CA ALA A 88 24.23 -5.01 -1.02
C ALA A 88 24.14 -5.19 -2.53
N GLU A 89 24.51 -4.18 -3.30
CA GLU A 89 24.58 -4.20 -4.76
C GLU A 89 25.60 -5.24 -5.27
N GLN A 90 26.75 -5.30 -4.61
CA GLN A 90 27.81 -6.27 -4.94
C GLN A 90 27.40 -7.71 -4.60
N ALA A 91 26.79 -7.92 -3.42
CA ALA A 91 26.26 -9.22 -3.03
C ALA A 91 25.10 -9.67 -3.92
N TYR A 92 24.21 -8.74 -4.29
CA TYR A 92 23.10 -8.97 -5.21
C TYR A 92 23.59 -9.49 -6.56
N ALA A 93 24.52 -8.76 -7.20
CA ALA A 93 25.10 -9.15 -8.48
C ALA A 93 25.82 -10.51 -8.39
N ALA A 94 26.58 -10.72 -7.31
CA ALA A 94 27.31 -11.97 -7.09
C ALA A 94 26.39 -13.17 -6.90
N ALA A 95 25.27 -13.02 -6.17
CA ALA A 95 24.30 -14.10 -5.97
C ALA A 95 23.60 -14.52 -7.27
N LEU A 96 23.25 -13.56 -8.12
CA LEU A 96 22.65 -13.86 -9.42
C LEU A 96 23.65 -14.56 -10.34
N GLU A 97 24.90 -14.11 -10.35
CA GLU A 97 25.92 -14.72 -11.20
C GLU A 97 26.32 -16.11 -10.70
N CYS A 98 26.43 -16.31 -9.37
CA CYS A 98 26.60 -17.65 -8.81
C CYS A 98 25.48 -18.58 -9.28
N LYS A 99 24.22 -18.15 -9.18
CA LYS A 99 23.07 -18.95 -9.65
C LYS A 99 23.13 -19.28 -11.13
N ARG A 100 23.57 -18.32 -11.97
CA ARG A 100 23.72 -18.53 -13.43
C ARG A 100 24.75 -19.61 -13.75
N LEU A 101 25.85 -19.63 -13.02
CA LEU A 101 27.00 -20.50 -13.27
C LEU A 101 26.87 -21.87 -12.57
N ASP A 102 26.18 -21.92 -11.44
CA ASP A 102 26.01 -23.17 -10.64
C ASP A 102 24.95 -24.09 -11.20
N THR A 103 25.17 -24.63 -12.37
CA THR A 103 24.24 -25.53 -13.06
C THR A 103 24.01 -26.87 -12.37
N LYS A 104 24.88 -27.22 -11.41
CA LYS A 104 24.82 -28.46 -10.64
C LYS A 104 24.26 -28.26 -9.22
N ASN A 105 23.93 -27.04 -8.84
CA ASN A 105 23.50 -26.64 -7.49
C ASN A 105 24.49 -27.02 -6.38
N GLU A 106 25.81 -26.96 -6.67
CA GLU A 106 26.85 -27.29 -5.69
C GLU A 106 26.97 -26.24 -4.56
N TYR A 107 26.51 -24.99 -4.84
CA TYR A 107 26.56 -23.85 -3.91
C TYR A 107 25.18 -23.31 -3.57
N ALA A 108 24.14 -24.11 -3.76
CA ALA A 108 22.76 -23.68 -3.59
C ALA A 108 22.45 -23.18 -2.16
N ASP A 109 22.95 -23.87 -1.14
CA ASP A 109 22.69 -23.50 0.27
C ASP A 109 23.39 -22.18 0.66
N GLU A 110 24.66 -22.06 0.27
CA GLU A 110 25.44 -20.84 0.47
C GLU A 110 24.78 -19.66 -0.24
N ASN A 111 24.45 -19.84 -1.51
CA ASN A 111 23.85 -18.79 -2.32
C ASN A 111 22.44 -18.43 -1.83
N ASN A 112 21.65 -19.39 -1.35
CA ASN A 112 20.36 -19.14 -0.70
C ASN A 112 20.51 -18.28 0.55
N SER A 113 21.60 -18.44 1.31
CA SER A 113 21.89 -17.59 2.47
C SER A 113 22.17 -16.14 2.05
N VAL A 114 22.90 -15.94 0.94
CA VAL A 114 23.13 -14.61 0.35
C VAL A 114 21.83 -14.00 -0.14
N PHE A 115 21.00 -14.74 -0.88
CA PHE A 115 19.71 -14.27 -1.35
C PHE A 115 18.80 -13.79 -0.22
N ARG A 116 18.72 -14.53 0.90
CA ARG A 116 17.94 -14.12 2.06
C ARG A 116 18.50 -12.87 2.72
N PHE A 117 19.80 -12.80 2.91
CA PHE A 117 20.45 -11.67 3.58
C PHE A 117 20.29 -10.37 2.77
N VAL A 118 20.57 -10.43 1.47
CA VAL A 118 20.40 -9.30 0.55
C VAL A 118 18.92 -8.94 0.38
N GLY A 119 18.03 -9.95 0.32
CA GLY A 119 16.58 -9.75 0.27
C GLY A 119 16.06 -8.98 1.47
N ASN A 120 16.52 -9.30 2.68
CA ASN A 120 16.17 -8.58 3.91
C ASN A 120 16.62 -7.12 3.87
N GLU A 121 17.84 -6.86 3.38
CA GLU A 121 18.34 -5.48 3.23
C GLU A 121 17.46 -4.67 2.27
N TYR A 122 17.18 -5.19 1.08
CA TYR A 122 16.33 -4.47 0.12
C TYR A 122 14.88 -4.34 0.61
N TYR A 123 14.37 -5.30 1.36
CA TYR A 123 13.07 -5.18 2.02
C TYR A 123 13.07 -4.03 3.05
N SER A 124 14.11 -3.92 3.89
CA SER A 124 14.26 -2.81 4.83
C SER A 124 14.33 -1.47 4.11
N ARG A 125 15.20 -1.35 3.10
CA ARG A 125 15.31 -0.13 2.26
C ARG A 125 13.97 0.24 1.63
N SER A 126 13.23 -0.74 1.12
CA SER A 126 11.92 -0.49 0.49
C SER A 126 10.91 0.08 1.48
N THR A 127 10.91 -0.42 2.72
CA THR A 127 10.03 0.03 3.79
C THR A 127 10.41 1.44 4.26
N GLU A 128 11.69 1.71 4.46
CA GLU A 128 12.20 3.02 4.86
C GLU A 128 11.94 4.08 3.78
N ALA A 129 12.20 3.75 2.52
CA ALA A 129 11.94 4.63 1.39
C ALA A 129 10.44 4.95 1.24
N TYR A 130 9.57 3.94 1.43
CA TYR A 130 8.12 4.14 1.41
C TYR A 130 7.67 5.09 2.53
N ASN A 131 8.14 4.87 3.76
CA ASN A 131 7.81 5.70 4.92
C ASN A 131 8.34 7.15 4.77
N SER A 132 9.46 7.31 4.07
CA SER A 132 10.04 8.61 3.71
C SER A 132 9.43 9.22 2.45
N GLN A 133 8.37 8.64 1.90
CA GLN A 133 7.67 9.06 0.68
C GLN A 133 8.56 9.04 -0.60
N ASN A 134 9.68 8.34 -0.58
CA ASN A 134 10.50 8.10 -1.77
C ASN A 134 9.99 6.84 -2.50
N PHE A 135 8.82 6.97 -3.14
CA PHE A 135 8.09 5.82 -3.68
C PHE A 135 8.80 5.12 -4.84
N GLN A 136 9.61 5.85 -5.62
CA GLN A 136 10.40 5.22 -6.71
C GLN A 136 11.49 4.32 -6.14
N GLU A 137 12.23 4.76 -5.13
CA GLU A 137 13.25 3.95 -4.47
C GLU A 137 12.63 2.78 -3.71
N ALA A 138 11.44 3.00 -3.09
CA ALA A 138 10.68 1.94 -2.45
C ALA A 138 10.31 0.82 -3.44
N LEU A 139 9.84 1.19 -4.64
CA LEU A 139 9.52 0.24 -5.71
C LEU A 139 10.76 -0.52 -6.18
N ASN A 140 11.84 0.19 -6.51
CA ASN A 140 13.09 -0.40 -7.00
C ASN A 140 13.67 -1.40 -6.00
N SER A 141 13.69 -1.01 -4.72
CA SER A 141 14.18 -1.89 -3.65
C SER A 141 13.26 -3.08 -3.40
N ALA A 142 11.93 -2.89 -3.44
CA ALA A 142 10.98 -3.98 -3.30
C ALA A 142 11.10 -5.01 -4.44
N GLU A 143 11.34 -4.58 -5.69
CA GLU A 143 11.55 -5.48 -6.82
C GLU A 143 12.79 -6.36 -6.65
N LYS A 144 13.91 -5.77 -6.20
CA LYS A 144 15.12 -6.53 -5.86
C LYS A 144 14.87 -7.52 -4.72
N ALA A 145 14.15 -7.11 -3.67
CA ALA A 145 13.78 -8.00 -2.57
C ALA A 145 12.93 -9.18 -3.05
N ILE A 146 11.92 -8.92 -3.91
CA ILE A 146 11.08 -9.97 -4.52
C ILE A 146 11.94 -10.98 -5.26
N GLU A 147 12.89 -10.52 -6.07
CA GLU A 147 13.79 -11.40 -6.83
C GLU A 147 14.65 -12.24 -5.90
N MET A 148 15.25 -11.65 -4.88
CA MET A 148 16.10 -12.35 -3.92
C MET A 148 15.29 -13.41 -3.14
N PHE A 149 14.13 -13.06 -2.61
CA PHE A 149 13.30 -14.01 -1.87
C PHE A 149 12.71 -15.13 -2.75
N ASN A 150 12.37 -14.83 -4.00
CA ASN A 150 11.96 -15.87 -4.95
C ASN A 150 13.09 -16.85 -5.23
N ASN A 151 14.32 -16.37 -5.36
CA ASN A 151 15.51 -17.21 -5.58
C ASN A 151 15.85 -18.07 -4.36
N SER A 152 15.65 -17.57 -3.13
CA SER A 152 15.86 -18.35 -1.90
C SER A 152 14.69 -19.25 -1.52
N GLY A 153 13.56 -19.19 -2.26
CA GLY A 153 12.34 -19.92 -1.92
C GLY A 153 11.55 -19.32 -0.74
N ASP A 154 11.89 -18.12 -0.26
CA ASP A 154 11.20 -17.46 0.83
C ASP A 154 9.94 -16.74 0.35
N SER A 155 8.88 -17.52 0.17
CA SER A 155 7.62 -17.03 -0.39
C SER A 155 6.92 -15.99 0.50
N LYS A 156 7.13 -16.03 1.83
CA LYS A 156 6.53 -15.07 2.77
C LYS A 156 7.07 -13.67 2.54
N PHE A 157 8.39 -13.50 2.62
CA PHE A 157 9.01 -12.19 2.43
C PHE A 157 8.90 -11.69 0.99
N ALA A 158 8.90 -12.59 -0.01
CA ALA A 158 8.56 -12.21 -1.39
C ALA A 158 7.15 -11.61 -1.48
N THR A 159 6.17 -12.16 -0.76
CA THR A 159 4.80 -11.65 -0.72
C THR A 159 4.70 -10.29 -0.02
N GLU A 160 5.40 -10.10 1.11
CA GLU A 160 5.46 -8.79 1.78
C GLU A 160 6.12 -7.72 0.88
N SER A 161 7.21 -8.08 0.20
CA SER A 161 7.86 -7.16 -0.75
C SER A 161 6.95 -6.81 -1.94
N MET A 162 6.15 -7.76 -2.46
CA MET A 162 5.13 -7.48 -3.49
C MET A 162 4.08 -6.48 -2.99
N TYR A 163 3.72 -6.54 -1.71
CA TYR A 163 2.80 -5.56 -1.13
C TYR A 163 3.41 -4.15 -1.14
N ILE A 164 4.66 -4.00 -0.70
CA ILE A 164 5.36 -2.69 -0.76
C ILE A 164 5.46 -2.19 -2.21
N ALA A 165 5.82 -3.05 -3.17
CA ALA A 165 5.85 -2.67 -4.59
C ALA A 165 4.47 -2.18 -5.08
N GLY A 166 3.40 -2.88 -4.74
CA GLY A 166 2.04 -2.51 -5.15
C GLY A 166 1.56 -1.18 -4.56
N ILE A 167 1.81 -0.92 -3.27
CA ILE A 167 1.46 0.37 -2.65
C ILE A 167 2.35 1.52 -3.15
N SER A 168 3.61 1.25 -3.51
CA SER A 168 4.51 2.23 -4.14
C SER A 168 4.02 2.61 -5.53
N CYS A 169 3.62 1.64 -6.36
CA CYS A 169 2.98 1.88 -7.65
C CYS A 169 1.72 2.74 -7.49
N LYS A 170 0.88 2.45 -6.49
CA LYS A 170 -0.31 3.28 -6.19
C LYS A 170 0.07 4.73 -5.90
N ALA A 171 1.09 4.96 -5.07
CA ALA A 171 1.55 6.31 -4.73
C ALA A 171 2.13 7.05 -5.95
N LEU A 172 2.80 6.34 -6.86
CA LEU A 172 3.34 6.83 -8.12
C LEU A 172 2.27 7.00 -9.22
N LYS A 173 1.01 6.59 -8.96
CA LYS A 173 -0.08 6.53 -9.95
C LYS A 173 0.22 5.59 -11.13
N ASP A 174 1.08 4.59 -10.92
CA ASP A 174 1.33 3.50 -11.85
C ASP A 174 0.27 2.40 -11.66
N ASN A 175 -0.87 2.56 -12.33
CA ASN A 175 -1.99 1.63 -12.22
C ASN A 175 -1.66 0.23 -12.75
N GLU A 176 -0.84 0.12 -13.79
CA GLU A 176 -0.47 -1.18 -14.37
C GLU A 176 0.49 -1.95 -13.45
N GLY A 177 1.49 -1.28 -12.89
CA GLY A 177 2.37 -1.85 -11.87
C GLY A 177 1.58 -2.30 -10.64
N MET A 178 0.66 -1.47 -10.14
CA MET A 178 -0.21 -1.82 -9.03
C MET A 178 -1.07 -3.05 -9.33
N LYS A 179 -1.73 -3.11 -10.49
CA LYS A 179 -2.50 -4.30 -10.95
C LYS A 179 -1.64 -5.54 -10.99
N LYS A 180 -0.42 -5.45 -11.53
CA LYS A 180 0.55 -6.55 -11.60
C LYS A 180 0.81 -7.15 -10.22
N TYR A 181 1.20 -6.34 -9.24
CA TYR A 181 1.57 -6.82 -7.90
C TYR A 181 0.35 -7.28 -7.11
N PHE A 182 -0.75 -6.54 -7.10
CA PHE A 182 -1.93 -6.87 -6.32
C PHE A 182 -2.66 -8.11 -6.85
N ASN A 183 -2.76 -8.30 -8.18
CA ASN A 183 -3.30 -9.55 -8.73
C ASN A 183 -2.40 -10.77 -8.39
N ASN A 184 -1.08 -10.58 -8.29
CA ASN A 184 -0.19 -11.64 -7.82
C ASN A 184 -0.46 -11.99 -6.34
N LEU A 185 -0.67 -10.99 -5.48
CA LEU A 185 -1.01 -11.19 -4.07
C LEU A 185 -2.35 -11.93 -3.91
N ILE A 186 -3.37 -11.57 -4.70
CA ILE A 186 -4.66 -12.25 -4.71
C ILE A 186 -4.50 -13.74 -5.09
N ARG A 187 -3.69 -14.04 -6.12
CA ARG A 187 -3.37 -15.44 -6.50
C ARG A 187 -2.65 -16.20 -5.40
N LYS A 188 -1.83 -15.53 -4.61
CA LYS A 188 -1.16 -16.08 -3.43
C LYS A 188 -2.07 -16.11 -2.18
N LYS A 189 -3.36 -15.79 -2.33
CA LYS A 189 -4.39 -15.79 -1.28
C LYS A 189 -4.06 -14.87 -0.10
N THR A 190 -3.61 -13.64 -0.40
CA THR A 190 -3.40 -12.64 0.65
C THR A 190 -4.68 -12.39 1.46
N ASP A 191 -4.53 -12.10 2.74
CA ASP A 191 -5.59 -11.68 3.65
C ASP A 191 -5.71 -10.14 3.78
N LYS A 192 -4.81 -9.40 3.11
CA LYS A 192 -4.79 -7.92 3.17
C LYS A 192 -5.99 -7.31 2.44
N ASN A 193 -7.02 -6.91 3.18
CA ASN A 193 -8.25 -6.32 2.64
C ASN A 193 -7.98 -5.11 1.72
N VAL A 194 -6.96 -4.29 2.04
CA VAL A 194 -6.58 -3.11 1.25
C VAL A 194 -6.22 -3.47 -0.20
N VAL A 195 -5.64 -4.65 -0.45
CA VAL A 195 -5.29 -5.12 -1.81
C VAL A 195 -6.55 -5.28 -2.65
N TYR A 196 -7.55 -5.99 -2.11
CA TYR A 196 -8.82 -6.23 -2.81
C TYR A 196 -9.60 -4.94 -3.03
N ARG A 197 -9.75 -4.11 -1.98
CA ARG A 197 -10.49 -2.85 -2.07
C ARG A 197 -9.84 -1.87 -3.05
N THR A 198 -8.52 -1.77 -3.04
CA THR A 198 -7.81 -0.87 -3.96
C THR A 198 -7.99 -1.29 -5.42
N LEU A 199 -7.85 -2.59 -5.74
CA LEU A 199 -8.10 -3.07 -7.10
C LEU A 199 -9.55 -2.95 -7.52
N PHE A 200 -10.49 -3.25 -6.63
CA PHE A 200 -11.91 -3.09 -6.88
C PHE A 200 -12.25 -1.65 -7.25
N ASN A 201 -11.78 -0.68 -6.46
CA ASN A 201 -12.02 0.74 -6.72
C ASN A 201 -11.40 1.19 -8.04
N LEU A 202 -10.17 0.76 -8.35
CA LEU A 202 -9.54 1.06 -9.63
C LEU A 202 -10.36 0.53 -10.80
N TYR A 203 -10.79 -0.73 -10.76
CA TYR A 203 -11.62 -1.30 -11.83
C TYR A 203 -12.99 -0.63 -11.95
N LYS A 204 -13.56 -0.19 -10.82
CA LYS A 204 -14.79 0.61 -10.81
C LYS A 204 -14.59 1.96 -11.50
N GLU A 205 -13.51 2.68 -11.20
CA GLU A 205 -13.15 3.95 -11.83
C GLU A 205 -12.89 3.80 -13.35
N GLU A 206 -12.33 2.66 -13.76
CA GLU A 206 -12.13 2.32 -15.18
C GLU A 206 -13.43 1.85 -15.88
N GLY A 207 -14.56 1.74 -15.18
CA GLY A 207 -15.82 1.21 -15.70
C GLY A 207 -15.79 -0.31 -15.95
N ASN A 208 -14.78 -1.01 -15.47
CA ASN A 208 -14.60 -2.46 -15.65
C ASN A 208 -15.28 -3.24 -14.51
N THR A 209 -16.61 -3.28 -14.56
CA THR A 209 -17.45 -3.96 -13.55
C THR A 209 -17.11 -5.45 -13.41
N ASP A 210 -16.78 -6.12 -14.50
CA ASP A 210 -16.44 -7.55 -14.48
C ASP A 210 -15.15 -7.81 -13.68
N ALA A 211 -14.12 -7.00 -13.87
CA ALA A 211 -12.87 -7.12 -13.12
C ALA A 211 -13.06 -6.74 -11.64
N ALA A 212 -13.89 -5.74 -11.34
CA ALA A 212 -14.27 -5.39 -9.98
C ALA A 212 -14.99 -6.57 -9.30
N MET A 213 -16.01 -7.15 -9.93
CA MET A 213 -16.72 -8.33 -9.43
C MET A 213 -15.80 -9.54 -9.23
N LYS A 214 -14.88 -9.81 -10.17
CA LYS A 214 -13.89 -10.87 -10.03
C LYS A 214 -12.99 -10.68 -8.81
N THR A 215 -12.61 -9.44 -8.53
CA THR A 215 -11.81 -9.08 -7.36
C THR A 215 -12.58 -9.32 -6.06
N ALA A 216 -13.84 -8.87 -5.97
CA ALA A 216 -14.70 -9.10 -4.82
C ALA A 216 -14.97 -10.60 -4.56
N ASN A 217 -15.26 -11.38 -5.62
CA ASN A 217 -15.41 -12.83 -5.52
C ASN A 217 -14.13 -13.52 -5.05
N SER A 218 -12.96 -13.05 -5.50
CA SER A 218 -11.66 -13.58 -5.06
C SER A 218 -11.43 -13.29 -3.58
N TYR A 219 -11.85 -12.12 -3.09
CA TYR A 219 -11.78 -11.80 -1.67
C TYR A 219 -12.66 -12.72 -0.85
N MET A 220 -13.93 -12.86 -1.21
CA MET A 220 -14.85 -13.78 -0.53
C MET A 220 -14.31 -15.21 -0.51
N LYS A 221 -13.72 -15.69 -1.60
CA LYS A 221 -13.12 -17.02 -1.68
C LYS A 221 -11.90 -17.19 -0.76
N ASN A 222 -11.04 -16.18 -0.70
CA ASN A 222 -9.79 -16.26 0.05
C ASN A 222 -9.98 -15.97 1.55
N CYS A 223 -10.95 -15.11 1.91
CA CYS A 223 -11.22 -14.65 3.27
C CYS A 223 -12.73 -14.70 3.58
N PRO A 224 -13.37 -15.89 3.59
CA PRO A 224 -14.83 -16.01 3.68
C PRO A 224 -15.40 -15.53 5.03
N ASN A 225 -14.58 -15.45 6.06
CA ASN A 225 -14.99 -14.99 7.39
C ASN A 225 -14.82 -13.46 7.59
N ASP A 226 -14.17 -12.77 6.66
CA ASP A 226 -13.97 -11.34 6.74
C ASP A 226 -15.23 -10.60 6.27
N TYR A 227 -15.85 -9.79 7.15
CA TYR A 227 -17.01 -8.98 6.81
C TYR A 227 -16.73 -7.98 5.67
N ASN A 228 -15.46 -7.53 5.53
CA ASN A 228 -15.07 -6.65 4.42
C ASN A 228 -15.24 -7.33 3.05
N ALA A 229 -15.08 -8.65 2.99
CA ALA A 229 -15.32 -9.40 1.75
C ALA A 229 -16.81 -9.35 1.37
N ASN A 230 -17.71 -9.44 2.36
CA ASN A 230 -19.13 -9.29 2.14
C ASN A 230 -19.49 -7.86 1.67
N LEU A 231 -18.91 -6.82 2.31
CA LEU A 231 -19.16 -5.43 1.90
C LEU A 231 -18.69 -5.17 0.46
N LEU A 232 -17.51 -5.65 0.11
CA LEU A 232 -16.98 -5.47 -1.24
C LEU A 232 -17.80 -6.21 -2.30
N LEU A 233 -18.25 -7.42 -1.98
CA LEU A 233 -19.11 -8.21 -2.85
C LEU A 233 -20.50 -7.59 -2.98
N ALA A 234 -21.05 -7.03 -1.90
CA ALA A 234 -22.29 -6.27 -1.92
C ALA A 234 -22.21 -5.10 -2.89
N GLU A 235 -21.16 -4.27 -2.75
CA GLU A 235 -20.92 -3.13 -3.67
C GLU A 235 -20.83 -3.60 -5.13
N GLY A 236 -20.12 -4.70 -5.40
CA GLY A 236 -20.02 -5.28 -6.74
C GLY A 236 -21.36 -5.73 -7.32
N TYR A 237 -22.21 -6.39 -6.53
CA TYR A 237 -23.56 -6.78 -6.97
C TYR A 237 -24.45 -5.57 -7.23
N LEU A 238 -24.40 -4.55 -6.37
CA LEU A 238 -25.19 -3.33 -6.54
C LEU A 238 -24.76 -2.56 -7.81
N LEU A 239 -23.46 -2.46 -8.08
CA LEU A 239 -22.92 -1.89 -9.32
C LEU A 239 -23.37 -2.66 -10.56
N SER A 240 -23.58 -3.97 -10.44
CA SER A 240 -24.09 -4.83 -11.51
C SER A 240 -25.62 -4.85 -11.57
N ASN A 241 -26.29 -3.94 -10.86
CA ASN A 241 -27.76 -3.84 -10.74
C ASN A 241 -28.43 -5.11 -10.18
N ASN A 242 -27.69 -5.92 -9.39
CA ASN A 242 -28.24 -7.08 -8.71
C ASN A 242 -28.55 -6.74 -7.25
N LEU A 243 -29.64 -6.00 -7.06
CA LEU A 243 -30.03 -5.41 -5.77
C LEU A 243 -30.24 -6.47 -4.68
N GLU A 244 -30.90 -7.58 -5.02
CA GLU A 244 -31.18 -8.66 -4.04
C GLU A 244 -29.91 -9.25 -3.46
N LYS A 245 -28.98 -9.68 -4.31
CA LYS A 245 -27.70 -10.23 -3.85
C LYS A 245 -26.84 -9.18 -3.13
N GLY A 246 -26.92 -7.92 -3.57
CA GLY A 246 -26.24 -6.81 -2.91
C GLY A 246 -26.72 -6.66 -1.47
N LYS A 247 -28.03 -6.62 -1.24
CA LYS A 247 -28.64 -6.54 0.10
C LYS A 247 -28.34 -7.79 0.95
N GLU A 248 -28.40 -8.99 0.36
CA GLU A 248 -28.01 -10.22 1.06
C GLU A 248 -26.58 -10.15 1.60
N MET A 249 -25.65 -9.66 0.81
CA MET A 249 -24.25 -9.53 1.24
C MET A 249 -24.05 -8.46 2.30
N LEU A 250 -24.80 -7.36 2.27
CA LEU A 250 -24.79 -6.35 3.34
C LEU A 250 -25.30 -6.94 4.66
N GLU A 251 -26.40 -7.65 4.64
CA GLU A 251 -26.94 -8.31 5.85
C GLU A 251 -25.95 -9.37 6.40
N ALA A 252 -25.29 -10.11 5.51
CA ALA A 252 -24.24 -11.05 5.91
C ALA A 252 -23.03 -10.37 6.59
N ALA A 253 -22.65 -9.17 6.16
CA ALA A 253 -21.61 -8.38 6.82
C ALA A 253 -22.06 -7.90 8.20
N LEU A 254 -23.30 -7.41 8.30
CA LEU A 254 -23.89 -6.95 9.56
C LEU A 254 -24.03 -8.09 10.57
N GLU A 255 -24.48 -9.28 10.13
CA GLU A 255 -24.59 -10.44 11.02
C GLU A 255 -23.26 -10.86 11.62
N LYS A 256 -22.16 -10.83 10.82
CA LYS A 256 -20.81 -11.14 11.31
C LYS A 256 -20.30 -10.17 12.38
N THR A 257 -20.85 -8.98 12.44
CA THR A 257 -20.38 -7.90 13.35
C THR A 257 -21.36 -7.59 14.47
N ARG A 258 -22.58 -8.15 14.44
CA ARG A 258 -23.69 -7.86 15.37
C ARG A 258 -23.32 -7.95 16.87
N GLY A 259 -22.41 -8.86 17.23
CA GLY A 259 -21.95 -9.04 18.61
C GLY A 259 -20.91 -8.03 19.08
N ASP A 260 -20.39 -7.19 18.20
CA ASP A 260 -19.37 -6.19 18.52
C ASP A 260 -20.00 -4.79 18.63
N ALA A 261 -20.16 -4.31 19.87
CA ALA A 261 -20.80 -3.03 20.16
C ALA A 261 -20.06 -1.81 19.56
N THR A 262 -18.78 -1.94 19.24
CA THR A 262 -17.97 -0.89 18.60
C THR A 262 -18.02 -0.98 17.10
N LEU A 263 -17.86 -2.20 16.57
CA LEU A 263 -17.74 -2.44 15.13
C LEU A 263 -19.10 -2.43 14.42
N TYR A 264 -20.15 -2.99 15.04
CA TYR A 264 -21.47 -3.09 14.40
C TYR A 264 -22.05 -1.73 13.95
N PRO A 265 -22.03 -0.65 14.79
CA PRO A 265 -22.47 0.67 14.33
C PRO A 265 -21.64 1.22 13.18
N GLN A 266 -20.33 0.92 13.13
CA GLN A 266 -19.48 1.34 12.01
C GLN A 266 -19.89 0.63 10.72
N ILE A 267 -20.15 -0.68 10.77
CA ILE A 267 -20.56 -1.45 9.59
C ILE A 267 -21.95 -1.04 9.12
N LEU A 268 -22.86 -0.67 10.02
CA LEU A 268 -24.14 -0.05 9.64
C LEU A 268 -23.94 1.24 8.84
N GLY A 269 -23.03 2.13 9.29
CA GLY A 269 -22.69 3.35 8.56
C GLY A 269 -22.10 3.09 7.18
N LEU A 270 -21.19 2.11 7.05
CA LEU A 270 -20.61 1.70 5.77
C LEU A 270 -21.65 1.06 4.85
N ALA A 271 -22.53 0.19 5.37
CA ALA A 271 -23.61 -0.42 4.61
C ALA A 271 -24.60 0.65 4.09
N ALA A 272 -24.92 1.64 4.92
CA ALA A 272 -25.75 2.78 4.52
C ALA A 272 -25.10 3.57 3.38
N ALA A 273 -23.79 3.85 3.46
CA ALA A 273 -23.07 4.55 2.39
C ALA A 273 -23.07 3.77 1.06
N ILE A 274 -22.99 2.44 1.10
CA ILE A 274 -23.10 1.59 -0.09
C ILE A 274 -24.52 1.70 -0.68
N LEU A 275 -25.58 1.63 0.15
CA LEU A 275 -26.97 1.77 -0.29
C LEU A 275 -27.22 3.17 -0.88
N GLU A 276 -26.69 4.23 -0.26
CA GLU A 276 -26.79 5.60 -0.78
C GLU A 276 -26.15 5.72 -2.18
N ASN A 277 -24.95 5.18 -2.37
CA ASN A 277 -24.24 5.22 -3.65
C ASN A 277 -24.99 4.48 -4.78
N THR A 278 -25.87 3.56 -4.42
CA THR A 278 -26.73 2.83 -5.36
C THR A 278 -28.17 3.38 -5.40
N GLN A 279 -28.38 4.59 -4.86
CA GLN A 279 -29.64 5.31 -4.87
C GLN A 279 -30.78 4.66 -4.03
N ASP A 280 -30.48 3.68 -3.18
CA ASP A 280 -31.44 3.20 -2.17
C ASP A 280 -31.39 4.12 -0.92
N TYR A 281 -31.88 5.34 -1.11
CA TYR A 281 -31.86 6.36 -0.05
C TYR A 281 -32.67 5.98 1.19
N THR A 282 -33.77 5.24 1.02
CA THR A 282 -34.60 4.78 2.14
C THR A 282 -33.85 3.75 2.98
N GLY A 283 -33.24 2.77 2.35
CA GLY A 283 -32.41 1.79 3.03
C GLY A 283 -31.19 2.43 3.72
N ALA A 284 -30.54 3.38 3.05
CA ALA A 284 -29.41 4.12 3.60
C ALA A 284 -29.80 4.90 4.87
N GLU A 285 -30.92 5.66 4.82
CA GLU A 285 -31.41 6.46 5.97
C GLU A 285 -31.72 5.58 7.18
N ALA A 286 -32.37 4.42 6.96
CA ALA A 286 -32.67 3.47 8.02
C ALA A 286 -31.40 2.94 8.71
N LYS A 287 -30.38 2.57 7.93
CA LYS A 287 -29.11 2.06 8.46
C LYS A 287 -28.27 3.16 9.16
N TYR A 288 -28.24 4.39 8.63
CA TYR A 288 -27.62 5.52 9.32
C TYR A 288 -28.30 5.81 10.64
N THR A 289 -29.65 5.81 10.68
CA THR A 289 -30.42 6.03 11.91
C THR A 289 -30.14 4.96 12.95
N GLU A 290 -30.11 3.68 12.55
CA GLU A 290 -29.76 2.56 13.44
C GLU A 290 -28.35 2.73 14.00
N SER A 291 -27.37 3.06 13.14
CA SER A 291 -25.99 3.33 13.55
C SER A 291 -25.88 4.43 14.59
N LEU A 292 -26.56 5.59 14.36
CA LEU A 292 -26.55 6.73 15.27
C LEU A 292 -27.33 6.47 16.57
N THR A 293 -28.32 5.60 16.54
CA THR A 293 -29.04 5.16 17.75
C THR A 293 -28.10 4.36 18.67
N LEU A 294 -27.25 3.51 18.09
CA LEU A 294 -26.29 2.70 18.82
C LEU A 294 -25.03 3.48 19.23
N ASN A 295 -24.56 4.35 18.35
CA ASN A 295 -23.41 5.21 18.60
C ASN A 295 -23.62 6.60 17.96
N PRO A 296 -24.09 7.61 18.72
CA PRO A 296 -24.34 8.96 18.21
C PRO A 296 -23.10 9.65 17.63
N ASN A 297 -21.90 9.21 18.00
CA ASN A 297 -20.64 9.78 17.53
C ASN A 297 -20.05 9.03 16.33
N GLN A 298 -20.79 8.11 15.71
CA GLN A 298 -20.29 7.35 14.56
C GLN A 298 -20.08 8.28 13.36
N PHE A 299 -18.81 8.41 12.91
CA PHE A 299 -18.42 9.37 11.87
C PHE A 299 -19.16 9.14 10.55
N GLU A 300 -19.11 7.91 10.01
CA GLU A 300 -19.67 7.56 8.71
C GLU A 300 -21.18 7.83 8.67
N ALA A 301 -21.87 7.52 9.75
CA ALA A 301 -23.32 7.72 9.85
C ALA A 301 -23.67 9.20 9.99
N ASN A 302 -22.92 9.96 10.78
CA ASN A 302 -23.11 11.41 10.88
C ASN A 302 -22.84 12.09 9.54
N PHE A 303 -21.69 11.81 8.92
CA PHE A 303 -21.35 12.43 7.64
C PHE A 303 -22.35 12.06 6.54
N GLY A 304 -22.75 10.77 6.45
CA GLY A 304 -23.75 10.30 5.49
C GLY A 304 -25.11 10.92 5.68
N MET A 305 -25.63 10.95 6.90
CA MET A 305 -26.91 11.58 7.21
C MET A 305 -26.90 13.08 6.92
N GLY A 306 -25.82 13.78 7.31
CA GLY A 306 -25.63 15.19 7.00
C GLY A 306 -25.67 15.47 5.51
N LYS A 307 -24.96 14.64 4.72
CA LYS A 307 -24.92 14.72 3.25
C LYS A 307 -26.29 14.46 2.62
N MET A 308 -27.02 13.46 3.08
CA MET A 308 -28.37 13.16 2.55
C MET A 308 -29.34 14.31 2.80
N ILE A 309 -29.34 14.87 4.02
CA ILE A 309 -30.18 16.02 4.36
C ILE A 309 -29.78 17.25 3.54
N TYR A 310 -28.49 17.50 3.39
CA TYR A 310 -27.93 18.56 2.56
C TYR A 310 -28.40 18.43 1.09
N ASN A 311 -28.32 17.24 0.50
CA ASN A 311 -28.74 17.01 -0.87
C ASN A 311 -30.26 17.27 -1.02
N ARG A 312 -31.10 16.81 -0.09
CA ARG A 312 -32.52 17.13 -0.06
C ARG A 312 -32.80 18.63 0.03
N ALA A 313 -31.95 19.38 0.79
CA ALA A 313 -32.05 20.85 0.84
C ALA A 313 -31.73 21.49 -0.52
N VAL A 314 -30.70 20.97 -1.21
CA VAL A 314 -30.34 21.42 -2.56
C VAL A 314 -31.48 21.16 -3.55
N ASP A 315 -32.10 19.97 -3.50
CA ASP A 315 -33.22 19.58 -4.37
C ASP A 315 -34.42 20.53 -4.16
N LYS A 316 -34.73 20.85 -2.89
CA LYS A 316 -35.78 21.82 -2.57
C LYS A 316 -35.50 23.21 -3.10
N ASN A 317 -34.23 23.66 -2.97
CA ASN A 317 -33.79 24.95 -3.50
C ASN A 317 -33.87 25.00 -5.04
N ASN A 318 -33.46 23.92 -5.70
CA ASN A 318 -33.55 23.82 -7.15
C ASN A 318 -35.02 23.85 -7.62
N ALA A 319 -35.88 23.08 -6.93
CA ALA A 319 -37.32 23.10 -7.20
C ALA A 319 -37.96 24.48 -6.99
N ALA A 320 -37.50 25.24 -5.99
CA ALA A 320 -37.92 26.64 -5.80
C ALA A 320 -37.58 27.49 -7.02
N ASN A 321 -36.32 27.38 -7.51
CA ASN A 321 -35.84 28.17 -8.66
C ASN A 321 -36.56 27.81 -9.98
N GLU A 322 -37.24 26.66 -10.06
CA GLU A 322 -38.04 26.25 -11.20
C GLU A 322 -39.50 26.77 -11.15
N VAL A 323 -39.91 27.34 -10.01
CA VAL A 323 -41.26 27.94 -9.88
C VAL A 323 -41.34 29.18 -10.73
N PRO A 324 -42.31 29.29 -11.64
CA PRO A 324 -42.48 30.47 -12.50
C PRO A 324 -42.69 31.76 -11.68
N GLU A 325 -42.11 32.88 -12.10
CA GLU A 325 -42.31 34.18 -11.45
C GLU A 325 -43.80 34.62 -11.39
N THR A 326 -44.62 34.04 -12.25
CA THR A 326 -46.07 34.29 -12.32
C THR A 326 -46.87 33.43 -11.33
N ASP A 327 -46.22 32.55 -10.56
CA ASP A 327 -46.91 31.69 -9.58
C ASP A 327 -47.25 32.50 -8.31
N GLU A 328 -48.52 32.69 -8.08
CA GLU A 328 -49.06 33.40 -6.90
C GLU A 328 -49.41 32.44 -5.74
N SER A 329 -49.09 31.13 -5.85
CA SER A 329 -49.47 30.12 -4.84
C SER A 329 -48.63 30.18 -3.57
N GLY A 330 -47.51 30.92 -3.59
CA GLY A 330 -46.53 30.93 -2.50
C GLY A 330 -45.64 29.69 -2.46
N LEU A 331 -45.62 28.89 -3.53
CA LEU A 331 -44.86 27.66 -3.65
C LEU A 331 -43.32 27.93 -3.55
N TYR A 332 -42.87 29.03 -4.18
CA TYR A 332 -41.46 29.46 -4.11
C TYR A 332 -41.01 29.64 -2.67
N ASP A 333 -41.70 30.48 -1.88
CA ASP A 333 -41.35 30.75 -0.50
C ASP A 333 -41.40 29.51 0.37
N LYS A 334 -42.40 28.65 0.16
CA LYS A 334 -42.55 27.38 0.85
C LYS A 334 -41.31 26.47 0.60
N LEU A 335 -40.97 26.25 -0.66
CA LEU A 335 -39.85 25.37 -1.04
C LEU A 335 -38.50 25.95 -0.54
N LEU A 336 -38.33 27.25 -0.63
CA LEU A 336 -37.14 27.92 -0.11
C LEU A 336 -37.05 27.83 1.42
N GLY A 337 -38.16 27.95 2.12
CA GLY A 337 -38.26 27.73 3.59
C GLY A 337 -37.89 26.31 3.96
N GLU A 338 -38.48 25.31 3.29
CA GLU A 338 -38.15 23.88 3.50
C GLU A 338 -36.67 23.59 3.23
N SER A 339 -36.09 24.20 2.19
CA SER A 339 -34.65 24.08 1.89
C SER A 339 -33.79 24.63 3.04
N LYS A 340 -34.10 25.84 3.53
CA LYS A 340 -33.36 26.46 4.65
C LYS A 340 -33.46 25.63 5.93
N ASP A 341 -34.59 25.02 6.22
CA ASP A 341 -34.76 24.17 7.39
C ASP A 341 -33.97 22.88 7.29
N LEU A 342 -33.91 22.24 6.11
CA LEU A 342 -33.07 21.09 5.85
C LEU A 342 -31.58 21.44 5.96
N PHE A 343 -31.13 22.58 5.43
CA PHE A 343 -29.77 23.03 5.64
C PHE A 343 -29.44 23.20 7.12
N ARG A 344 -30.32 23.79 7.92
CA ARG A 344 -30.12 23.89 9.39
C ARG A 344 -30.02 22.52 10.04
N GLN A 345 -30.88 21.58 9.66
CA GLN A 345 -30.84 20.21 10.19
C GLN A 345 -29.54 19.49 9.86
N SER A 346 -28.90 19.75 8.73
CA SER A 346 -27.65 19.10 8.36
C SER A 346 -26.46 19.52 9.22
N ILE A 347 -26.51 20.72 9.82
CA ILE A 347 -25.39 21.30 10.60
C ILE A 347 -24.96 20.37 11.73
N GLN A 348 -25.90 19.87 12.53
CA GLN A 348 -25.59 19.03 13.70
C GLN A 348 -24.81 17.77 13.34
N TYR A 349 -25.07 17.18 12.20
CA TYR A 349 -24.42 15.96 11.75
C TYR A 349 -22.98 16.22 11.29
N PHE A 350 -22.74 17.29 10.53
CA PHE A 350 -21.37 17.66 10.15
C PHE A 350 -20.54 18.12 11.35
N GLN A 351 -21.15 18.82 12.31
CA GLN A 351 -20.50 19.17 13.57
C GLN A 351 -20.15 17.95 14.41
N ALA A 352 -21.03 16.95 14.49
CA ALA A 352 -20.75 15.69 15.16
C ALA A 352 -19.59 14.94 14.50
N GLY A 353 -19.52 14.93 13.17
CA GLY A 353 -18.38 14.37 12.42
C GLY A 353 -17.06 15.09 12.72
N ILE A 354 -17.07 16.41 12.82
CA ILE A 354 -15.89 17.21 13.21
C ILE A 354 -15.48 16.89 14.65
N SER A 355 -16.45 16.87 15.58
CA SER A 355 -16.21 16.58 17.00
C SER A 355 -15.61 15.19 17.21
N PHE A 356 -16.03 14.20 16.42
CA PHE A 356 -15.43 12.87 16.43
C PHE A 356 -13.93 12.93 16.06
N ILE A 357 -13.58 13.64 14.98
CA ILE A 357 -12.19 13.73 14.53
C ILE A 357 -11.33 14.50 15.54
N ASP A 358 -11.85 15.57 16.13
CA ASP A 358 -11.16 16.37 17.13
C ASP A 358 -10.90 15.60 18.43
N ALA A 359 -11.74 14.64 18.76
CA ALA A 359 -11.57 13.76 19.92
C ALA A 359 -10.55 12.64 19.70
N LEU A 360 -10.08 12.41 18.47
CA LEU A 360 -9.06 11.41 18.19
C LEU A 360 -7.68 11.81 18.76
N PRO A 361 -6.84 10.83 19.12
CA PRO A 361 -5.44 11.10 19.48
C PRO A 361 -4.72 11.90 18.40
N ALA A 362 -3.80 12.77 18.80
CA ALA A 362 -3.13 13.71 17.89
C ALA A 362 -2.38 13.04 16.73
N ASP A 363 -1.88 11.84 16.94
CA ASP A 363 -1.21 11.01 15.91
C ASP A 363 -2.19 10.37 14.91
N ALA A 364 -3.47 10.21 15.27
CA ALA A 364 -4.52 9.68 14.40
C ALA A 364 -5.22 10.76 13.57
N GLN A 365 -5.26 12.01 14.03
CA GLN A 365 -5.95 13.11 13.35
C GLN A 365 -5.44 13.39 11.92
N PRO A 366 -4.12 13.34 11.61
CA PRO A 366 -3.64 13.56 10.25
C PRO A 366 -4.22 12.59 9.22
N MET A 367 -4.51 11.34 9.63
CA MET A 367 -5.13 10.33 8.77
C MET A 367 -6.59 10.66 8.43
N GLN A 368 -7.27 11.47 9.24
CA GLN A 368 -8.66 11.90 9.06
C GLN A 368 -8.79 13.27 8.43
N ARG A 369 -7.68 13.90 8.00
CA ARG A 369 -7.68 15.26 7.45
C ARG A 369 -8.65 15.45 6.27
N ALA A 370 -8.71 14.48 5.36
CA ALA A 370 -9.64 14.54 4.23
C ALA A 370 -11.11 14.55 4.70
N ASN A 371 -11.46 13.72 5.68
CA ASN A 371 -12.79 13.64 6.27
C ASN A 371 -13.16 14.94 7.00
N LEU A 372 -12.21 15.51 7.74
CA LEU A 372 -12.37 16.82 8.38
C LEU A 372 -12.64 17.92 7.34
N PHE A 373 -11.87 17.97 6.26
CA PHE A 373 -12.08 18.92 5.18
C PHE A 373 -13.44 18.78 4.52
N ASN A 374 -13.92 17.56 4.33
CA ASN A 374 -15.25 17.30 3.76
C ASN A 374 -16.36 17.88 4.65
N CYS A 375 -16.29 17.67 5.97
CA CYS A 375 -17.25 18.25 6.92
C CYS A 375 -17.18 19.78 6.94
N LEU A 376 -15.97 20.36 6.97
CA LEU A 376 -15.77 21.82 6.97
C LEU A 376 -16.28 22.46 5.66
N ASN A 377 -16.05 21.85 4.50
CA ASN A 377 -16.58 22.35 3.22
C ASN A 377 -18.11 22.29 3.16
N ALA A 378 -18.71 21.21 3.67
CA ALA A 378 -20.17 21.13 3.76
C ALA A 378 -20.72 22.23 4.66
N LEU A 379 -20.19 22.43 5.86
CA LEU A 379 -20.61 23.53 6.75
C LEU A 379 -20.36 24.91 6.15
N LYS A 380 -19.23 25.14 5.51
CA LYS A 380 -18.95 26.39 4.82
C LYS A 380 -20.06 26.73 3.82
N THR A 381 -20.49 25.75 3.03
CA THR A 381 -21.55 25.96 2.04
C THR A 381 -22.90 26.18 2.71
N VAL A 382 -23.22 25.42 3.77
CA VAL A 382 -24.47 25.57 4.53
C VAL A 382 -24.54 26.94 5.18
N TYR A 383 -23.49 27.38 5.88
CA TYR A 383 -23.47 28.70 6.54
C TYR A 383 -23.57 29.86 5.55
N ALA A 384 -22.91 29.75 4.40
CA ALA A 384 -23.04 30.75 3.34
C ALA A 384 -24.50 30.85 2.83
N ARG A 385 -25.19 29.72 2.61
CA ARG A 385 -26.58 29.67 2.15
C ARG A 385 -27.59 30.15 3.20
N LEU A 386 -27.26 30.01 4.47
CA LEU A 386 -28.08 30.46 5.60
C LEU A 386 -27.73 31.88 6.07
N GLU A 387 -26.73 32.54 5.43
CA GLU A 387 -26.25 33.89 5.81
C GLU A 387 -25.69 33.94 7.24
N MET A 388 -25.14 32.82 7.74
CA MET A 388 -24.51 32.69 9.05
C MET A 388 -23.03 33.11 8.94
N TYR A 389 -22.79 34.40 8.88
CA TYR A 389 -21.48 34.95 8.49
C TYR A 389 -20.41 34.77 9.57
N ASP A 390 -20.74 34.78 10.85
CA ASP A 390 -19.77 34.57 11.94
C ASP A 390 -19.26 33.11 11.93
N GLU A 391 -20.14 32.15 11.80
CA GLU A 391 -19.80 30.73 11.68
C GLU A 391 -19.02 30.46 10.39
N LEU A 392 -19.40 31.09 9.28
CA LEU A 392 -18.67 31.00 8.02
C LEU A 392 -17.23 31.52 8.14
N LYS A 393 -17.03 32.62 8.88
CA LYS A 393 -15.70 33.19 9.15
C LYS A 393 -14.86 32.25 9.99
N ALA A 394 -15.45 31.64 11.04
CA ALA A 394 -14.76 30.68 11.89
C ALA A 394 -14.32 29.42 11.13
N ILE A 395 -15.19 28.86 10.26
CA ILE A 395 -14.84 27.71 9.41
C ILE A 395 -13.71 28.04 8.45
N ASN A 396 -13.75 29.20 7.78
CA ASN A 396 -12.69 29.61 6.87
C ASN A 396 -11.33 29.77 7.59
N ALA A 397 -11.30 30.34 8.79
CA ALA A 397 -10.10 30.46 9.60
C ALA A 397 -9.52 29.07 9.91
N ARG A 398 -10.36 28.14 10.39
CA ARG A 398 -9.95 26.77 10.71
C ARG A 398 -9.41 26.01 9.50
N MET A 399 -10.05 26.15 8.33
CA MET A 399 -9.57 25.53 7.09
C MET A 399 -8.18 26.04 6.69
N THR A 400 -7.93 27.35 6.86
CA THR A 400 -6.63 27.97 6.59
C THR A 400 -5.55 27.45 7.55
N GLU A 401 -5.85 27.33 8.83
CA GLU A 401 -4.92 26.76 9.83
C GLU A 401 -4.51 25.33 9.48
N ILE A 402 -5.48 24.48 9.09
CA ILE A 402 -5.20 23.10 8.70
C ILE A 402 -4.35 23.02 7.42
N GLN A 403 -4.57 23.93 6.47
CA GLN A 403 -3.77 24.01 5.24
C GLN A 403 -2.33 24.43 5.51
N ASN A 404 -2.14 25.43 6.37
CA ASN A 404 -0.81 25.92 6.76
C ASN A 404 -0.01 24.88 7.56
N ALA A 405 -0.67 24.09 8.40
CA ALA A 405 -0.04 23.01 9.15
C ALA A 405 0.36 21.79 8.30
N ALA A 406 -0.01 21.78 7.01
CA ALA A 406 0.28 20.70 6.06
C ALA A 406 1.48 21.00 5.14
N GLN A 407 1.96 22.26 5.15
CA GLN A 407 3.15 22.72 4.44
C GLN A 407 4.39 22.60 5.34
#